data_e0c64bbf626bf22ef2da30643fa3151b
#
_entry.id   e0c64bbf626bf22ef2da30643fa3151b
#
_cell.length_a   1.000
_cell.length_b   1.000
_cell.length_c   1.000
_cell.angle_alpha   90.00
_cell.angle_beta   90.00
_cell.angle_gamma   90.00
#
_symmetry.space_group_name_H-M   'P 1'
#
loop_
_entity.id
_entity.type
_entity.pdbx_description
1 polymer ?
#
loop_
_entity_poly.entity_id
_entity_poly.type
_entity_poly.pdbx_seq_one_letter_code
_entity_poly.pdbx_strand_id
1 'polypeptide(L)'
;MRGVALIGCGAIGGVIAKAIDDGLIPAALLYVMDADRGRAERLAASLRNQKPAVASGVDEIARDPRVEMVVEAASQEAVLQYAEALLAAGKELVVLSVGALVRPEARPLLAKYGGRVHVPSGALGGLDALRALALAGVESVELVSRKHPSKLADEPYVRERGLKLEGLREPLVVFEGTAEEAVRAFPRTLNVAAALALASGAPVRVKVVADPSTHRNVHEFVARSKAGTLYVRAENVPHPENPKTSYLAALSAVELLRELCSARRSPAPIRNG
;
A
#
# COMPACT_ATOMS: atom_id res chain seq x y z
N MET A 1 3.19 23.62 7.37
CA MET A 1 3.43 22.34 6.69
C MET A 1 3.26 21.23 7.71
N ARG A 2 2.63 20.12 7.35
CA ARG A 2 2.47 18.96 8.24
C ARG A 2 3.81 18.26 8.45
N GLY A 3 4.13 17.90 9.70
CA GLY A 3 5.29 17.08 10.02
C GLY A 3 5.02 15.61 9.71
N VAL A 4 5.87 15.00 8.91
CA VAL A 4 5.76 13.61 8.45
C VAL A 4 6.98 12.81 8.90
N ALA A 5 6.76 11.57 9.34
CA ALA A 5 7.81 10.56 9.51
C ALA A 5 7.59 9.42 8.52
N LEU A 6 8.66 8.83 8.01
CA LEU A 6 8.65 7.71 7.08
C LEU A 6 9.29 6.49 7.73
N ILE A 7 8.55 5.39 7.78
CA ILE A 7 9.02 4.07 8.19
C ILE A 7 9.11 3.17 6.96
N GLY A 8 10.31 2.71 6.65
CA GLY A 8 10.63 1.96 5.44
C GLY A 8 11.27 2.85 4.36
N CYS A 9 12.57 2.68 4.17
CA CYS A 9 13.40 3.46 3.25
C CYS A 9 13.74 2.66 1.97
N GLY A 10 12.86 1.75 1.57
CA GLY A 10 12.97 1.00 0.31
C GLY A 10 12.49 1.82 -0.90
N ALA A 11 12.25 1.12 -2.03
CA ALA A 11 11.87 1.76 -3.30
C ALA A 11 10.65 2.70 -3.17
N ILE A 12 9.57 2.27 -2.50
CA ILE A 12 8.37 3.12 -2.32
C ILE A 12 8.66 4.29 -1.38
N GLY A 13 9.31 4.01 -0.24
CA GLY A 13 9.69 5.05 0.72
C GLY A 13 10.60 6.11 0.09
N GLY A 14 11.54 5.69 -0.76
CA GLY A 14 12.40 6.59 -1.53
C GLY A 14 11.62 7.53 -2.45
N VAL A 15 10.61 7.02 -3.17
CA VAL A 15 9.73 7.86 -4.02
C VAL A 15 8.97 8.88 -3.18
N ILE A 16 8.42 8.47 -2.03
CA ILE A 16 7.67 9.37 -1.14
C ILE A 16 8.59 10.44 -0.55
N ALA A 17 9.76 10.05 -0.02
CA ALA A 17 10.73 10.99 0.54
C ALA A 17 11.18 12.01 -0.50
N LYS A 18 11.46 11.55 -1.73
CA LYS A 18 11.82 12.44 -2.84
C LYS A 18 10.68 13.36 -3.23
N ALA A 19 9.43 12.90 -3.25
CA ALA A 19 8.27 13.74 -3.56
C ALA A 19 8.07 14.86 -2.51
N ILE A 20 8.40 14.61 -1.24
CA ILE A 20 8.42 15.65 -0.21
C ILE A 20 9.61 16.59 -0.44
N ASP A 21 10.81 16.05 -0.73
CA ASP A 21 12.02 16.82 -0.97
C ASP A 21 11.90 17.78 -2.17
N ASP A 22 11.25 17.31 -3.25
CA ASP A 22 11.01 18.09 -4.46
C ASP A 22 9.81 19.09 -4.31
N GLY A 23 9.14 19.10 -3.14
CA GLY A 23 8.01 19.99 -2.86
C GLY A 23 6.67 19.58 -3.50
N LEU A 24 6.58 18.38 -4.09
CA LEU A 24 5.33 17.85 -4.66
C LEU A 24 4.30 17.55 -3.55
N ILE A 25 4.76 17.11 -2.40
CA ILE A 25 3.96 16.96 -1.18
C ILE A 25 4.29 18.12 -0.24
N PRO A 26 3.32 18.98 0.14
CA PRO A 26 3.57 20.16 0.99
C PRO A 26 3.70 19.77 2.47
N ALA A 27 4.75 19.01 2.81
CA ALA A 27 5.03 18.48 4.12
C ALA A 27 6.51 18.74 4.51
N ALA A 28 6.80 18.60 5.80
CA ALA A 28 8.15 18.54 6.31
C ALA A 28 8.48 17.11 6.71
N LEU A 29 9.47 16.48 6.08
CA LEU A 29 9.96 15.17 6.45
C LEU A 29 10.88 15.29 7.65
N LEU A 30 10.39 14.95 8.84
CA LEU A 30 11.08 15.10 10.10
C LEU A 30 11.96 13.91 10.45
N TYR A 31 11.47 12.71 10.16
CA TYR A 31 12.15 11.46 10.46
C TYR A 31 12.08 10.48 9.30
N VAL A 32 13.14 9.68 9.18
CA VAL A 32 13.15 8.42 8.43
C VAL A 32 13.61 7.29 9.34
N MET A 33 13.02 6.11 9.20
CA MET A 33 13.35 4.90 9.96
C MET A 33 13.30 3.67 9.05
N ASP A 34 14.27 2.78 9.19
CA ASP A 34 14.30 1.47 8.54
C ASP A 34 14.96 0.46 9.48
N ALA A 35 14.63 -0.82 9.35
CA ALA A 35 15.31 -1.90 10.08
C ALA A 35 16.80 -1.98 9.72
N ASP A 36 17.14 -1.67 8.47
CA ASP A 36 18.52 -1.37 8.04
C ASP A 36 18.79 0.14 8.23
N ARG A 37 19.41 0.49 9.35
CA ARG A 37 19.77 1.87 9.69
C ARG A 37 20.58 2.54 8.57
N GLY A 38 21.51 1.80 7.95
CA GLY A 38 22.32 2.34 6.84
C GLY A 38 21.47 2.72 5.63
N ARG A 39 20.34 2.03 5.38
CA ARG A 39 19.39 2.41 4.34
C ARG A 39 18.70 3.72 4.67
N ALA A 40 18.28 3.93 5.92
CA ALA A 40 17.69 5.19 6.36
C ALA A 40 18.71 6.35 6.27
N GLU A 41 19.96 6.13 6.66
CA GLU A 41 21.04 7.12 6.57
C GLU A 41 21.33 7.51 5.10
N ARG A 42 21.40 6.52 4.20
CA ARG A 42 21.60 6.79 2.75
C ARG A 42 20.42 7.59 2.18
N LEU A 43 19.19 7.25 2.53
CA LEU A 43 18.03 8.01 2.07
C LEU A 43 18.08 9.45 2.58
N ALA A 44 18.28 9.65 3.89
CA ALA A 44 18.38 11.00 4.48
C ALA A 44 19.47 11.85 3.82
N ALA A 45 20.65 11.26 3.57
CA ALA A 45 21.77 11.94 2.91
C ALA A 45 21.51 12.29 1.44
N SER A 46 20.66 11.53 0.75
CA SER A 46 20.33 11.75 -0.66
C SER A 46 19.39 12.93 -0.90
N LEU A 47 18.65 13.38 0.12
CA LEU A 47 17.69 14.48 0.02
C LEU A 47 18.42 15.83 0.02
N ARG A 48 17.93 16.77 -0.80
CA ARG A 48 18.56 18.08 -1.01
C ARG A 48 17.97 19.15 -0.10
N ASN A 49 16.65 19.21 -0.06
CA ASN A 49 15.87 20.27 0.59
C ASN A 49 15.37 19.85 1.97
N GLN A 50 15.15 18.55 2.20
CA GLN A 50 14.76 17.98 3.49
C GLN A 50 15.99 17.43 4.23
N LYS A 51 15.99 17.54 5.54
CA LYS A 51 17.07 17.01 6.41
C LYS A 51 16.45 16.21 7.55
N PRO A 52 15.81 15.06 7.26
CA PRO A 52 15.17 14.26 8.29
C PRO A 52 16.22 13.65 9.23
N ALA A 53 15.89 13.54 10.51
CA ALA A 53 16.64 12.74 11.43
C ALA A 53 16.42 11.24 11.14
N VAL A 54 17.44 10.43 11.38
CA VAL A 54 17.30 8.97 11.35
C VAL A 54 16.86 8.52 12.74
N ALA A 55 15.58 8.13 12.87
CA ALA A 55 15.03 7.73 14.16
C ALA A 55 15.67 6.44 14.67
N SER A 56 15.91 6.37 15.97
CA SER A 56 16.43 5.18 16.65
C SER A 56 15.35 4.14 16.92
N GLY A 57 14.08 4.56 16.92
CA GLY A 57 12.92 3.71 17.12
C GLY A 57 11.61 4.47 16.99
N VAL A 58 10.50 3.73 16.97
CA VAL A 58 9.16 4.30 16.83
C VAL A 58 8.77 5.24 17.96
N ASP A 59 9.27 5.02 19.16
CA ASP A 59 8.99 5.85 20.33
C ASP A 59 9.47 7.29 20.18
N GLU A 60 10.59 7.49 19.49
CA GLU A 60 11.10 8.83 19.17
C GLU A 60 10.12 9.57 18.27
N ILE A 61 9.61 8.90 17.23
CA ILE A 61 8.60 9.43 16.31
C ILE A 61 7.29 9.72 17.05
N ALA A 62 6.85 8.79 17.89
CA ALA A 62 5.59 8.89 18.62
C ALA A 62 5.56 10.09 19.61
N ARG A 63 6.68 10.34 20.29
CA ARG A 63 6.80 11.41 21.29
C ARG A 63 6.99 12.80 20.70
N ASP A 64 7.46 12.95 19.47
CA ASP A 64 7.67 14.26 18.86
C ASP A 64 6.31 14.89 18.45
N PRO A 65 5.88 15.99 19.11
CA PRO A 65 4.59 16.62 18.81
C PRO A 65 4.55 17.27 17.42
N ARG A 66 5.69 17.50 16.78
CA ARG A 66 5.78 18.05 15.44
C ARG A 66 5.38 17.02 14.37
N VAL A 67 5.54 15.72 14.67
CA VAL A 67 5.07 14.65 13.78
C VAL A 67 3.57 14.54 13.91
N GLU A 68 2.85 14.82 12.83
CA GLU A 68 1.39 14.69 12.75
C GLU A 68 0.98 13.39 12.05
N MET A 69 1.81 12.94 11.10
CA MET A 69 1.51 11.79 10.24
C MET A 69 2.73 10.89 10.10
N VAL A 70 2.48 9.59 10.11
CA VAL A 70 3.51 8.57 9.85
C VAL A 70 3.13 7.78 8.61
N VAL A 71 4.07 7.62 7.69
CA VAL A 71 3.91 6.81 6.48
C VAL A 71 4.65 5.50 6.68
N GLU A 72 3.94 4.40 6.63
CA GLU A 72 4.51 3.06 6.68
C GLU A 72 4.65 2.50 5.26
N ALA A 73 5.88 2.23 4.84
CA ALA A 73 6.26 1.65 3.56
C ALA A 73 7.29 0.50 3.74
N ALA A 74 7.19 -0.25 4.82
CA ALA A 74 8.14 -1.29 5.24
C ALA A 74 7.59 -2.71 5.06
N SER A 75 6.72 -3.18 6.00
CA SER A 75 6.16 -4.53 5.99
C SER A 75 4.88 -4.64 6.80
N GLN A 76 4.13 -5.73 6.59
CA GLN A 76 2.94 -6.03 7.40
C GLN A 76 3.27 -6.16 8.91
N GLU A 77 4.43 -6.73 9.23
CA GLU A 77 4.92 -6.90 10.59
C GLU A 77 5.20 -5.53 11.23
N ALA A 78 5.78 -4.58 10.49
CA ALA A 78 6.02 -3.22 10.96
C ALA A 78 4.70 -2.50 11.30
N VAL A 79 3.65 -2.68 10.50
CA VAL A 79 2.30 -2.15 10.80
C VAL A 79 1.81 -2.72 12.13
N LEU A 80 1.82 -4.05 12.29
CA LEU A 80 1.31 -4.71 13.51
C LEU A 80 2.13 -4.34 14.75
N GLN A 81 3.43 -4.11 14.59
CA GLN A 81 4.31 -3.74 15.69
C GLN A 81 4.17 -2.29 16.12
N TYR A 82 3.98 -1.35 15.18
CA TYR A 82 4.15 0.08 15.47
C TYR A 82 2.84 0.88 15.44
N ALA A 83 1.80 0.40 14.74
CA ALA A 83 0.62 1.20 14.48
C ALA A 83 -0.12 1.60 15.76
N GLU A 84 -0.26 0.73 16.75
CA GLU A 84 -0.98 1.04 17.99
C GLU A 84 -0.27 2.15 18.77
N ALA A 85 1.05 2.09 18.93
CA ALA A 85 1.81 3.11 19.64
C ALA A 85 1.71 4.49 18.96
N LEU A 86 1.81 4.53 17.63
CA LEU A 86 1.70 5.75 16.85
C LEU A 86 0.30 6.37 16.93
N LEU A 87 -0.74 5.55 16.75
CA LEU A 87 -2.13 5.99 16.79
C LEU A 87 -2.57 6.40 18.20
N ALA A 88 -2.09 5.71 19.25
CA ALA A 88 -2.32 6.08 20.64
C ALA A 88 -1.66 7.43 21.00
N ALA A 89 -0.48 7.73 20.39
CA ALA A 89 0.18 9.02 20.49
C ALA A 89 -0.49 10.14 19.67
N GLY A 90 -1.64 9.87 19.06
CA GLY A 90 -2.41 10.88 18.31
C GLY A 90 -1.99 11.08 16.86
N LYS A 91 -1.06 10.27 16.33
CA LYS A 91 -0.60 10.40 14.95
C LYS A 91 -1.64 9.86 13.95
N GLU A 92 -1.66 10.40 12.75
CA GLU A 92 -2.31 9.77 11.59
C GLU A 92 -1.34 8.78 10.96
N LEU A 93 -1.85 7.68 10.41
CA LEU A 93 -1.04 6.63 9.82
C LEU A 93 -1.45 6.36 8.37
N VAL A 94 -0.52 6.50 7.44
CA VAL A 94 -0.69 6.07 6.04
C VAL A 94 -0.02 4.71 5.90
N VAL A 95 -0.80 3.68 5.55
CA VAL A 95 -0.36 2.28 5.50
C VAL A 95 -0.25 1.82 4.05
N LEU A 96 0.95 1.43 3.62
CA LEU A 96 1.17 0.82 2.31
C LEU A 96 1.21 -0.71 2.40
N SER A 97 1.59 -1.26 3.52
CA SER A 97 1.53 -2.71 3.77
C SER A 97 0.12 -3.13 4.20
N VAL A 98 -0.84 -2.81 3.32
CA VAL A 98 -2.29 -2.90 3.57
C VAL A 98 -2.74 -4.29 3.99
N GLY A 99 -2.01 -5.34 3.57
CA GLY A 99 -2.26 -6.72 3.98
C GLY A 99 -2.33 -6.93 5.49
N ALA A 100 -1.60 -6.12 6.26
CA ALA A 100 -1.67 -6.15 7.72
C ALA A 100 -3.08 -5.85 8.26
N LEU A 101 -3.81 -4.94 7.60
CA LEU A 101 -5.08 -4.41 8.08
C LEU A 101 -6.26 -5.40 7.95
N VAL A 102 -6.14 -6.43 7.11
CA VAL A 102 -7.14 -7.50 7.00
C VAL A 102 -6.85 -8.68 7.92
N ARG A 103 -5.71 -8.69 8.59
CA ARG A 103 -5.36 -9.72 9.56
C ARG A 103 -6.19 -9.54 10.84
N PRO A 104 -6.56 -10.65 11.53
CA PRO A 104 -7.34 -10.59 12.77
C PRO A 104 -6.73 -9.67 13.83
N GLU A 105 -5.40 -9.62 13.91
CA GLU A 105 -4.63 -8.83 14.88
C GLU A 105 -4.86 -7.30 14.70
N ALA A 106 -5.18 -6.85 13.51
CA ALA A 106 -5.43 -5.43 13.23
C ALA A 106 -6.88 -4.99 13.52
N ARG A 107 -7.82 -5.92 13.75
CA ARG A 107 -9.25 -5.59 13.98
C ARG A 107 -9.48 -4.65 15.16
N PRO A 108 -8.88 -4.88 16.36
CA PRO A 108 -9.03 -3.95 17.48
C PRO A 108 -8.47 -2.56 17.18
N LEU A 109 -7.35 -2.50 16.45
CA LEU A 109 -6.72 -1.27 16.02
C LEU A 109 -7.66 -0.45 15.12
N LEU A 110 -8.24 -1.08 14.10
CA LEU A 110 -9.16 -0.42 13.17
C LEU A 110 -10.45 0.00 13.84
N ALA A 111 -11.00 -0.81 14.75
CA ALA A 111 -12.18 -0.46 15.52
C ALA A 111 -11.97 0.80 16.37
N LYS A 112 -10.77 0.93 16.97
CA LYS A 112 -10.44 2.05 17.86
C LYS A 112 -9.95 3.29 17.13
N TYR A 113 -9.18 3.12 16.05
CA TYR A 113 -8.42 4.19 15.42
C TYR A 113 -8.66 4.34 13.91
N GLY A 114 -9.62 3.59 13.32
CA GLY A 114 -9.81 3.50 11.87
C GLY A 114 -9.94 4.86 11.16
N GLY A 115 -10.53 5.86 11.81
CA GLY A 115 -10.64 7.22 11.26
C GLY A 115 -9.32 7.97 11.09
N ARG A 116 -8.20 7.44 11.63
CA ARG A 116 -6.85 8.01 11.49
C ARG A 116 -5.90 7.11 10.68
N VAL A 117 -6.44 6.04 10.10
CA VAL A 117 -5.69 5.12 9.23
C VAL A 117 -6.09 5.39 7.78
N HIS A 118 -5.12 5.77 6.98
CA HIS A 118 -5.30 6.09 5.57
C HIS A 118 -4.64 5.03 4.70
N VAL A 119 -5.35 4.59 3.67
CA VAL A 119 -4.89 3.54 2.75
C VAL A 119 -4.92 4.09 1.32
N PRO A 120 -3.77 4.14 0.62
CA PRO A 120 -3.74 4.54 -0.77
C PRO A 120 -4.42 3.48 -1.67
N SER A 121 -4.84 3.87 -2.86
CA SER A 121 -5.42 2.93 -3.83
C SER A 121 -4.43 1.84 -4.28
N GLY A 122 -3.14 2.08 -4.09
CA GLY A 122 -2.10 1.13 -4.44
C GLY A 122 -1.97 0.97 -5.96
N ALA A 123 -1.91 -0.27 -6.41
CA ALA A 123 -1.77 -0.61 -7.82
C ALA A 123 -3.13 -0.80 -8.53
N LEU A 124 -4.22 -0.25 -7.98
CA LEU A 124 -5.58 -0.32 -8.50
C LEU A 124 -6.18 1.07 -8.70
N GLY A 125 -7.22 1.14 -9.54
CA GLY A 125 -8.16 2.25 -9.61
C GLY A 125 -9.55 1.81 -9.15
N GLY A 126 -10.50 2.76 -9.05
CA GLY A 126 -11.93 2.49 -8.82
C GLY A 126 -12.29 2.08 -7.39
N LEU A 127 -11.39 2.24 -6.40
CA LEU A 127 -11.72 1.94 -5.01
C LEU A 127 -12.74 2.93 -4.41
N ASP A 128 -12.81 4.14 -4.90
CA ASP A 128 -13.84 5.14 -4.61
C ASP A 128 -15.21 4.66 -5.07
N ALA A 129 -15.31 4.22 -6.34
CA ALA A 129 -16.53 3.64 -6.89
C ALA A 129 -16.94 2.35 -6.15
N LEU A 130 -15.97 1.49 -5.77
CA LEU A 130 -16.25 0.29 -4.98
C LEU A 130 -16.82 0.63 -3.60
N ARG A 131 -16.28 1.65 -2.91
CA ARG A 131 -16.84 2.14 -1.64
C ARG A 131 -18.27 2.67 -1.82
N ALA A 132 -18.56 3.35 -2.92
CA ALA A 132 -19.91 3.82 -3.23
C ALA A 132 -20.87 2.64 -3.48
N LEU A 133 -20.45 1.63 -4.25
CA LEU A 133 -21.23 0.41 -4.46
C LEU A 133 -21.50 -0.34 -3.15
N ALA A 134 -20.56 -0.31 -2.20
CA ALA A 134 -20.69 -0.96 -0.90
C ALA A 134 -21.86 -0.40 -0.06
N LEU A 135 -22.24 0.85 -0.26
CA LEU A 135 -23.42 1.45 0.40
C LEU A 135 -24.74 0.77 -0.02
N ALA A 136 -24.79 0.23 -1.21
CA ALA A 136 -25.96 -0.52 -1.71
C ALA A 136 -25.90 -2.04 -1.40
N GLY A 137 -24.81 -2.48 -0.77
CA GLY A 137 -24.53 -3.89 -0.50
C GLY A 137 -23.78 -4.56 -1.66
N VAL A 138 -22.62 -5.12 -1.34
CA VAL A 138 -21.79 -5.88 -2.30
C VAL A 138 -22.18 -7.35 -2.26
N GLU A 139 -22.44 -7.92 -3.42
CA GLU A 139 -22.81 -9.33 -3.61
C GLU A 139 -21.56 -10.19 -3.82
N SER A 140 -20.60 -9.72 -4.62
CA SER A 140 -19.34 -10.41 -4.85
C SER A 140 -18.22 -9.45 -5.27
N VAL A 141 -16.99 -9.78 -4.88
CA VAL A 141 -15.77 -9.16 -5.39
C VAL A 141 -14.78 -10.25 -5.77
N GLU A 142 -14.30 -10.20 -7.00
CA GLU A 142 -13.35 -11.15 -7.54
C GLU A 142 -12.13 -10.40 -8.07
N LEU A 143 -10.93 -10.80 -7.62
CA LEU A 143 -9.65 -10.24 -8.06
C LEU A 143 -8.84 -11.31 -8.81
N VAL A 144 -8.38 -10.98 -10.00
CA VAL A 144 -7.36 -11.74 -10.72
C VAL A 144 -6.07 -10.90 -10.77
N SER A 145 -5.00 -11.42 -10.18
CA SER A 145 -3.67 -10.81 -10.22
C SER A 145 -2.75 -11.63 -11.10
N ARG A 146 -2.28 -11.06 -12.24
CA ARG A 146 -1.38 -11.71 -13.18
C ARG A 146 0.00 -11.10 -13.07
N LYS A 147 1.03 -11.94 -12.99
CA LYS A 147 2.43 -11.55 -12.92
C LYS A 147 3.29 -12.51 -13.72
N HIS A 148 4.41 -12.00 -14.24
CA HIS A 148 5.40 -12.86 -14.84
C HIS A 148 5.93 -13.89 -13.83
N PRO A 149 6.16 -15.17 -14.21
CA PRO A 149 6.61 -16.23 -13.31
C PRO A 149 7.81 -15.85 -12.43
N SER A 150 8.80 -15.15 -12.98
CA SER A 150 9.99 -14.71 -12.24
C SER A 150 9.72 -13.79 -11.06
N LYS A 151 8.55 -13.10 -11.03
CA LYS A 151 8.16 -12.22 -9.92
C LYS A 151 7.48 -12.97 -8.78
N LEU A 152 7.04 -14.19 -9.03
CA LEU A 152 6.36 -15.05 -8.06
C LEU A 152 7.27 -16.17 -7.53
N ALA A 153 8.35 -16.52 -8.24
CA ALA A 153 9.22 -17.66 -7.90
C ALA A 153 9.79 -17.61 -6.48
N ASP A 154 10.06 -16.40 -5.96
CA ASP A 154 10.62 -16.19 -4.61
C ASP A 154 9.56 -16.02 -3.53
N GLU A 155 8.28 -16.08 -3.86
CA GLU A 155 7.22 -15.97 -2.84
C GLU A 155 7.18 -17.22 -1.96
N PRO A 156 7.01 -17.07 -0.64
CA PRO A 156 7.02 -18.20 0.30
C PRO A 156 6.07 -19.32 -0.10
N TYR A 157 4.86 -18.99 -0.48
CA TYR A 157 3.82 -19.93 -0.90
C TYR A 157 4.26 -20.80 -2.09
N VAL A 158 4.93 -20.19 -3.09
CA VAL A 158 5.40 -20.90 -4.29
C VAL A 158 6.51 -21.88 -3.94
N ARG A 159 7.44 -21.45 -3.06
CA ARG A 159 8.54 -22.28 -2.59
C ARG A 159 8.07 -23.46 -1.72
N GLU A 160 7.23 -23.21 -0.75
CA GLU A 160 6.70 -24.22 0.19
C GLU A 160 5.89 -25.30 -0.54
N ARG A 161 5.21 -24.93 -1.62
CA ARG A 161 4.44 -25.86 -2.44
C ARG A 161 5.25 -26.51 -3.58
N GLY A 162 6.52 -26.15 -3.73
CA GLY A 162 7.40 -26.68 -4.77
C GLY A 162 6.89 -26.37 -6.19
N LEU A 163 6.17 -25.26 -6.40
CA LEU A 163 5.64 -24.90 -7.70
C LEU A 163 6.78 -24.51 -8.65
N LYS A 164 6.93 -25.26 -9.73
CA LYS A 164 7.93 -24.97 -10.77
C LYS A 164 7.35 -23.95 -11.75
N LEU A 165 7.79 -22.69 -11.63
CA LEU A 165 7.33 -21.61 -12.49
C LEU A 165 8.30 -21.30 -13.64
N GLU A 166 9.50 -21.87 -13.59
CA GLU A 166 10.49 -21.73 -14.65
C GLU A 166 10.08 -22.55 -15.89
N GLY A 167 10.24 -21.97 -17.07
CA GLY A 167 9.91 -22.63 -18.33
C GLY A 167 8.42 -22.76 -18.65
N LEU A 168 7.54 -22.11 -17.89
CA LEU A 168 6.11 -22.04 -18.22
C LEU A 168 5.93 -21.43 -19.62
N ARG A 169 5.09 -22.07 -20.43
CA ARG A 169 4.71 -21.60 -21.78
C ARG A 169 3.33 -20.99 -21.81
N GLU A 170 2.48 -21.34 -20.84
CA GLU A 170 1.10 -20.88 -20.71
C GLU A 170 0.82 -20.38 -19.30
N PRO A 171 -0.22 -19.53 -19.12
CA PRO A 171 -0.62 -19.06 -17.80
C PRO A 171 -1.00 -20.20 -16.85
N LEU A 172 -0.49 -20.16 -15.62
CA LEU A 172 -0.79 -21.10 -14.55
C LEU A 172 -1.43 -20.38 -13.37
N VAL A 173 -2.58 -20.87 -12.91
CA VAL A 173 -3.17 -20.43 -11.63
C VAL A 173 -2.32 -21.03 -10.50
N VAL A 174 -1.63 -20.18 -9.75
CA VAL A 174 -0.76 -20.61 -8.64
C VAL A 174 -1.45 -20.52 -7.29
N PHE A 175 -2.53 -19.75 -7.19
CA PHE A 175 -3.31 -19.57 -5.96
C PHE A 175 -4.75 -19.22 -6.29
N GLU A 176 -5.68 -19.76 -5.49
CA GLU A 176 -7.08 -19.35 -5.43
C GLU A 176 -7.53 -19.44 -3.97
N GLY A 177 -8.17 -18.36 -3.46
CA GLY A 177 -8.62 -18.28 -2.07
C GLY A 177 -9.21 -16.92 -1.72
N THR A 178 -9.28 -16.60 -0.43
CA THR A 178 -9.74 -15.32 0.09
C THR A 178 -8.64 -14.26 0.07
N ALA A 179 -9.01 -12.98 0.27
CA ALA A 179 -8.02 -11.90 0.41
C ALA A 179 -7.10 -12.14 1.61
N GLU A 180 -7.61 -12.63 2.74
CA GLU A 180 -6.83 -12.91 3.94
C GLU A 180 -5.79 -14.02 3.71
N GLU A 181 -6.18 -15.10 3.01
CA GLU A 181 -5.26 -16.15 2.60
C GLU A 181 -4.23 -15.66 1.59
N ALA A 182 -4.66 -14.85 0.63
CA ALA A 182 -3.79 -14.28 -0.40
C ALA A 182 -2.70 -13.38 0.18
N VAL A 183 -3.01 -12.51 1.15
CA VAL A 183 -2.01 -11.63 1.78
C VAL A 183 -1.02 -12.38 2.67
N ARG A 184 -1.41 -13.55 3.20
CA ARG A 184 -0.48 -14.45 3.93
C ARG A 184 0.43 -15.20 2.96
N ALA A 185 -0.14 -15.71 1.87
CA ALA A 185 0.60 -16.44 0.84
C ALA A 185 1.60 -15.55 0.08
N PHE A 186 1.22 -14.29 -0.15
CA PHE A 186 1.97 -13.32 -0.96
C PHE A 186 2.09 -11.97 -0.24
N PRO A 187 2.76 -11.89 0.92
CA PRO A 187 2.72 -10.72 1.81
C PRO A 187 3.30 -9.44 1.18
N ARG A 188 4.19 -9.59 0.19
CA ARG A 188 4.85 -8.46 -0.47
C ARG A 188 4.13 -7.96 -1.71
N THR A 189 3.21 -8.76 -2.28
CA THR A 189 2.74 -8.52 -3.65
C THR A 189 1.24 -8.44 -3.81
N LEU A 190 0.44 -8.77 -2.77
CA LEU A 190 -1.02 -8.80 -2.84
C LEU A 190 -1.73 -7.83 -1.87
N ASN A 191 -1.10 -6.69 -1.55
CA ASN A 191 -1.76 -5.61 -0.81
C ASN A 191 -3.05 -5.10 -1.51
N VAL A 192 -3.14 -5.27 -2.83
CA VAL A 192 -4.36 -4.94 -3.61
C VAL A 192 -5.59 -5.76 -3.18
N ALA A 193 -5.41 -7.02 -2.78
CA ALA A 193 -6.51 -7.86 -2.27
C ALA A 193 -7.06 -7.30 -0.94
N ALA A 194 -6.17 -6.89 -0.04
CA ALA A 194 -6.55 -6.23 1.21
C ALA A 194 -7.25 -4.89 0.98
N ALA A 195 -6.75 -4.07 0.04
CA ALA A 195 -7.37 -2.80 -0.31
C ALA A 195 -8.81 -2.99 -0.83
N LEU A 196 -9.05 -4.03 -1.65
CA LEU A 196 -10.40 -4.37 -2.11
C LEU A 196 -11.30 -4.84 -0.97
N ALA A 197 -10.79 -5.68 -0.06
CA ALA A 197 -11.57 -6.16 1.09
C ALA A 197 -11.97 -5.00 2.02
N LEU A 198 -11.05 -4.09 2.30
CA LEU A 198 -11.34 -2.89 3.11
C LEU A 198 -12.31 -1.93 2.41
N ALA A 199 -12.19 -1.75 1.09
CA ALA A 199 -13.05 -0.84 0.33
C ALA A 199 -14.47 -1.39 0.15
N SER A 200 -14.62 -2.71 -0.04
CA SER A 200 -15.92 -3.36 -0.26
C SER A 200 -16.66 -3.68 1.05
N GLY A 201 -15.92 -3.85 2.15
CA GLY A 201 -16.48 -4.41 3.40
C GLY A 201 -17.00 -5.84 3.25
N ALA A 202 -16.65 -6.53 2.17
CA ALA A 202 -17.14 -7.86 1.81
C ALA A 202 -15.98 -8.84 1.54
N PRO A 203 -16.21 -10.15 1.61
CA PRO A 203 -15.22 -11.15 1.22
C PRO A 203 -14.79 -10.99 -0.24
N VAL A 204 -13.48 -11.03 -0.48
CA VAL A 204 -12.89 -10.96 -1.82
C VAL A 204 -12.33 -12.31 -2.20
N ARG A 205 -12.72 -12.84 -3.34
CA ARG A 205 -12.10 -14.01 -3.97
C ARG A 205 -10.88 -13.56 -4.77
N VAL A 206 -9.77 -14.23 -4.57
CA VAL A 206 -8.48 -13.86 -5.19
C VAL A 206 -7.94 -15.03 -5.98
N LYS A 207 -7.55 -14.75 -7.22
CA LYS A 207 -6.82 -15.67 -8.08
C LYS A 207 -5.48 -15.05 -8.47
N VAL A 208 -4.39 -15.78 -8.25
CA VAL A 208 -3.04 -15.37 -8.69
C VAL A 208 -2.60 -16.24 -9.85
N VAL A 209 -2.18 -15.60 -10.92
CA VAL A 209 -1.79 -16.26 -12.16
C VAL A 209 -0.33 -15.93 -12.49
N ALA A 210 0.49 -16.95 -12.61
CA ALA A 210 1.81 -16.86 -13.23
C ALA A 210 1.63 -16.89 -14.75
N ASP A 211 1.88 -15.77 -15.42
CA ASP A 211 1.65 -15.61 -16.86
C ASP A 211 2.96 -15.22 -17.56
N PRO A 212 3.55 -16.16 -18.34
CA PRO A 212 4.82 -15.91 -19.04
C PRO A 212 4.70 -14.86 -20.14
N SER A 213 3.50 -14.58 -20.63
CA SER A 213 3.26 -13.61 -21.70
C SER A 213 3.22 -12.16 -21.20
N THR A 214 3.07 -11.93 -19.88
CA THR A 214 2.98 -10.58 -19.35
C THR A 214 4.31 -10.05 -18.83
N HIS A 215 4.63 -8.82 -19.18
CA HIS A 215 5.76 -8.06 -18.62
C HIS A 215 5.31 -7.05 -17.55
N ARG A 216 4.00 -6.87 -17.39
CA ARG A 216 3.37 -5.93 -16.45
C ARG A 216 2.84 -6.67 -15.22
N ASN A 217 2.56 -5.94 -14.16
CA ASN A 217 1.74 -6.41 -13.06
C ASN A 217 0.29 -6.07 -13.41
N VAL A 218 -0.54 -7.05 -13.71
CA VAL A 218 -1.93 -6.85 -14.11
C VAL A 218 -2.84 -7.22 -12.96
N HIS A 219 -3.73 -6.31 -12.61
CA HIS A 219 -4.76 -6.53 -11.60
C HIS A 219 -6.12 -6.22 -12.22
N GLU A 220 -7.01 -7.20 -12.19
CA GLU A 220 -8.38 -7.10 -12.68
C GLU A 220 -9.32 -7.43 -11.54
N PHE A 221 -10.32 -6.60 -11.29
CA PHE A 221 -11.37 -6.99 -10.38
C PHE A 221 -12.77 -6.70 -10.95
N VAL A 222 -13.69 -7.52 -10.52
CA VAL A 222 -15.12 -7.35 -10.78
C VAL A 222 -15.83 -7.29 -9.44
N ALA A 223 -16.59 -6.24 -9.21
CA ALA A 223 -17.46 -6.12 -8.06
C ALA A 223 -18.92 -6.04 -8.52
N ARG A 224 -19.80 -6.85 -7.93
CA ARG A 224 -21.25 -6.83 -8.17
C ARG A 224 -21.96 -6.35 -6.93
N SER A 225 -22.90 -5.44 -7.11
CA SER A 225 -23.80 -4.96 -6.08
C SER A 225 -25.18 -4.68 -6.66
N LYS A 226 -26.16 -4.42 -5.80
CA LYS A 226 -27.49 -4.00 -6.23
C LYS A 226 -27.50 -2.71 -7.05
N ALA A 227 -26.48 -1.85 -6.90
CA ALA A 227 -26.38 -0.60 -7.66
C ALA A 227 -25.68 -0.77 -9.02
N GLY A 228 -25.10 -1.93 -9.30
CA GLY A 228 -24.45 -2.19 -10.59
C GLY A 228 -23.22 -3.07 -10.49
N THR A 229 -22.53 -3.21 -11.61
CA THR A 229 -21.27 -3.98 -11.72
C THR A 229 -20.14 -3.06 -12.08
N LEU A 230 -19.04 -3.14 -11.32
CA LEU A 230 -17.81 -2.41 -11.57
C LEU A 230 -16.75 -3.37 -12.13
N TYR A 231 -16.20 -3.01 -13.26
CA TYR A 231 -15.11 -3.70 -13.94
C TYR A 231 -13.89 -2.81 -13.96
N VAL A 232 -12.78 -3.27 -13.38
CA VAL A 232 -11.52 -2.49 -13.37
C VAL A 232 -10.38 -3.40 -13.79
N ARG A 233 -9.55 -2.90 -14.71
CA ARG A 233 -8.29 -3.51 -15.11
C ARG A 233 -7.18 -2.48 -15.04
N ALA A 234 -6.11 -2.79 -14.32
CA ALA A 234 -4.89 -1.99 -14.21
C ALA A 234 -3.68 -2.79 -14.69
N GLU A 235 -3.00 -2.29 -15.71
CA GLU A 235 -1.76 -2.87 -16.25
C GLU A 235 -0.56 -2.02 -15.85
N ASN A 236 0.08 -2.40 -14.76
CA ASN A 236 1.07 -1.56 -14.12
C ASN A 236 2.49 -1.81 -14.65
N VAL A 237 3.19 -0.73 -14.95
CA VAL A 237 4.63 -0.77 -15.17
C VAL A 237 5.31 -1.14 -13.84
N PRO A 238 6.25 -2.10 -13.84
CA PRO A 238 7.05 -2.40 -12.65
C PRO A 238 7.84 -1.18 -12.18
N HIS A 239 8.00 -1.04 -10.86
CA HIS A 239 8.86 0.00 -10.30
C HIS A 239 10.32 -0.22 -10.74
N PRO A 240 11.05 0.84 -11.20
CA PRO A 240 12.41 0.68 -11.73
C PRO A 240 13.39 0.00 -10.76
N GLU A 241 13.33 0.36 -9.48
CA GLU A 241 14.22 -0.18 -8.43
C GLU A 241 13.70 -1.47 -7.79
N ASN A 242 12.40 -1.79 -7.94
CA ASN A 242 11.80 -3.01 -7.40
C ASN A 242 10.72 -3.55 -8.34
N PRO A 243 11.08 -4.37 -9.34
CA PRO A 243 10.14 -4.88 -10.34
C PRO A 243 8.99 -5.74 -9.79
N LYS A 244 9.08 -6.22 -8.54
CA LYS A 244 8.00 -6.95 -7.87
C LYS A 244 6.83 -6.04 -7.48
N THR A 245 7.09 -4.72 -7.37
CA THR A 245 6.11 -3.69 -7.02
C THR A 245 5.68 -2.91 -8.26
N SER A 246 4.42 -2.51 -8.32
CA SER A 246 3.90 -1.62 -9.36
C SER A 246 4.30 -0.18 -9.07
N TYR A 247 4.75 0.58 -10.07
CA TYR A 247 5.11 1.98 -9.87
C TYR A 247 3.90 2.83 -9.45
N LEU A 248 2.71 2.51 -9.97
CA LEU A 248 1.46 3.16 -9.55
C LEU A 248 1.23 3.10 -8.03
N ALA A 249 1.66 2.04 -7.35
CA ALA A 249 1.49 1.93 -5.90
C ALA A 249 2.25 3.03 -5.14
N ALA A 250 3.45 3.39 -5.58
CA ALA A 250 4.20 4.51 -4.99
C ALA A 250 3.53 5.86 -5.32
N LEU A 251 3.09 6.05 -6.56
CA LEU A 251 2.44 7.29 -6.99
C LEU A 251 1.09 7.50 -6.29
N SER A 252 0.32 6.45 -6.04
CA SER A 252 -0.94 6.56 -5.28
C SER A 252 -0.74 6.98 -3.84
N ALA A 253 0.39 6.58 -3.22
CA ALA A 253 0.75 7.05 -1.89
C ALA A 253 1.18 8.52 -1.90
N VAL A 254 1.93 8.94 -2.92
CA VAL A 254 2.30 10.35 -3.11
C VAL A 254 1.05 11.22 -3.26
N GLU A 255 0.08 10.79 -4.07
CA GLU A 255 -1.16 11.54 -4.29
C GLU A 255 -2.00 11.62 -3.01
N LEU A 256 -2.20 10.51 -2.29
CA LEU A 256 -2.91 10.53 -1.01
C LEU A 256 -2.25 11.48 0.00
N LEU A 257 -0.92 11.43 0.10
CA LEU A 257 -0.17 12.34 0.99
C LEU A 257 -0.32 13.80 0.57
N ARG A 258 -0.29 14.07 -0.74
CA ARG A 258 -0.51 15.42 -1.28
C ARG A 258 -1.88 15.94 -0.88
N GLU A 259 -2.94 15.14 -1.01
CA GLU A 259 -4.30 15.48 -0.58
C GLU A 259 -4.37 15.74 0.93
N LEU A 260 -3.90 14.80 1.75
CA LEU A 260 -3.93 14.90 3.21
C LEU A 260 -3.12 16.10 3.75
N CYS A 261 -2.01 16.43 3.10
CA CYS A 261 -1.19 17.58 3.50
C CYS A 261 -1.72 18.92 2.97
N SER A 262 -2.52 18.92 1.89
CA SER A 262 -3.13 20.11 1.31
C SER A 262 -4.48 20.46 1.92
N ALA A 263 -5.23 19.49 2.44
CA ALA A 263 -6.63 19.63 2.89
C ALA A 263 -6.84 20.62 4.05
N ARG A 264 -5.78 21.11 4.72
CA ARG A 264 -5.86 22.24 5.65
C ARG A 264 -5.81 23.62 4.99
N ARG A 265 -5.63 23.69 3.66
CA ARG A 265 -5.88 24.91 2.85
C ARG A 265 -7.21 24.69 2.16
N SER A 266 -8.15 25.64 2.32
CA SER A 266 -9.49 25.58 1.69
C SER A 266 -9.47 24.95 0.29
N PRO A 267 -10.44 24.09 -0.04
CA PRO A 267 -10.48 23.45 -1.34
C PRO A 267 -10.42 24.53 -2.43
N ALA A 268 -9.50 24.38 -3.36
CA ALA A 268 -9.51 25.21 -4.55
C ALA A 268 -10.86 25.00 -5.26
N PRO A 269 -11.54 26.07 -5.71
CA PRO A 269 -12.81 25.94 -6.40
C PRO A 269 -12.61 25.04 -7.63
N ILE A 270 -13.51 24.07 -7.82
CA ILE A 270 -13.57 23.27 -9.05
C ILE A 270 -13.73 24.26 -10.20
N ARG A 271 -12.73 24.41 -11.03
CA ARG A 271 -12.84 25.18 -12.26
C ARG A 271 -13.65 24.33 -13.22
N ASN A 272 -14.93 24.69 -13.37
CA ASN A 272 -15.73 24.22 -14.48
C ASN A 272 -15.07 24.75 -15.76
N GLY A 273 -14.50 23.82 -16.54
CA GLY A 273 -14.01 24.08 -17.90
C GLY A 273 -15.15 24.07 -18.91
#